data_89e44de5f1945d6cf0ab03a017a8c690
#
_entry.id   89e44de5f1945d6cf0ab03a017a8c690
#
_cell.length_a   1.000
_cell.length_b   1.000
_cell.length_c   1.000
_cell.angle_alpha   90.00
_cell.angle_beta   90.00
_cell.angle_gamma   90.00
#
_symmetry.space_group_name_H-M   'P 1'
#
loop_
_entity.id
_entity.type
_entity.pdbx_description
1 polymer ?
#
loop_
_entity_poly.entity_id
_entity_poly.type
_entity_poly.pdbx_seq_one_letter_code
_entity_poly.pdbx_strand_id
1 'polypeptide(L)'
;MRQLVTLIIIFFLIGCSNKIENLDGFKLLPSVQELEYNNDFSNLNFENIKFAHSTNNTELPIRLDFTNHIENNKQSESTIDYSIDSSLNLNQEGYTLNITKNKISIVAKDEKGLFYAFITLDQLIEDSKDQNINLPMVSIKDYPSLKFRPIHIDVKHHMEKKSYYFNLIDHLAKQKINGIIVEFEDKLKYELRPEVGAPDALSIEWWIELSEYAFERNIMINPLVQGLGHASFILKHEKNKHLRDVPNMAMRNG
;
A
#
# COMPACT_ATOMS: atom_id res chain seq x y z
N MET A 1 56.60 -4.85 -51.98
CA MET A 1 56.32 -5.44 -50.68
C MET A 1 55.08 -4.69 -50.13
N ARG A 2 53.88 -5.29 -50.23
CA ARG A 2 52.66 -4.75 -49.68
C ARG A 2 52.42 -5.44 -48.35
N GLN A 3 52.47 -4.69 -47.26
CA GLN A 3 52.08 -5.18 -45.93
C GLN A 3 50.53 -5.15 -45.81
N LEU A 4 49.96 -6.32 -45.58
CA LEU A 4 48.55 -6.52 -45.31
C LEU A 4 48.36 -6.28 -43.82
N VAL A 5 47.70 -5.19 -43.43
CA VAL A 5 47.29 -4.94 -42.05
C VAL A 5 45.96 -5.62 -41.85
N THR A 6 45.95 -6.72 -41.10
CA THR A 6 44.71 -7.43 -40.71
C THR A 6 44.12 -6.75 -39.49
N LEU A 7 43.01 -6.02 -39.67
CA LEU A 7 42.24 -5.40 -38.61
C LEU A 7 41.37 -6.47 -37.94
N ILE A 8 41.73 -6.88 -36.72
CA ILE A 8 40.89 -7.78 -35.90
C ILE A 8 39.85 -6.93 -35.22
N ILE A 9 38.59 -6.99 -35.70
CA ILE A 9 37.42 -6.42 -35.04
C ILE A 9 36.96 -7.41 -33.97
N ILE A 10 37.25 -7.10 -32.70
CA ILE A 10 36.68 -7.81 -31.55
C ILE A 10 35.26 -7.32 -31.34
N PHE A 11 34.29 -8.11 -31.78
CA PHE A 11 32.90 -7.90 -31.38
C PHE A 11 32.75 -8.26 -29.90
N PHE A 12 32.66 -7.26 -29.06
CA PHE A 12 32.08 -7.43 -27.72
C PHE A 12 30.58 -7.74 -27.88
N LEU A 13 30.24 -9.01 -27.81
CA LEU A 13 28.87 -9.43 -27.56
C LEU A 13 28.53 -8.99 -26.12
N ILE A 14 28.01 -7.79 -25.97
CA ILE A 14 27.26 -7.40 -24.79
C ILE A 14 26.01 -8.28 -24.82
N GLY A 15 26.07 -9.38 -24.12
CA GLY A 15 24.89 -10.19 -23.84
C GLY A 15 23.92 -9.31 -23.06
N CYS A 16 22.93 -8.71 -23.73
CA CYS A 16 21.72 -8.28 -23.07
C CYS A 16 21.14 -9.54 -22.45
N SER A 17 21.30 -9.69 -21.15
CA SER A 17 20.44 -10.57 -20.37
C SER A 17 19.01 -10.10 -20.64
N ASN A 18 18.23 -10.89 -21.37
CA ASN A 18 16.81 -10.69 -21.49
C ASN A 18 16.24 -10.85 -20.07
N LYS A 19 16.12 -9.75 -19.34
CA LYS A 19 15.26 -9.70 -18.17
C LYS A 19 13.86 -9.99 -18.68
N ILE A 20 13.32 -11.14 -18.32
CA ILE A 20 11.92 -11.43 -18.54
C ILE A 20 11.18 -10.48 -17.60
N GLU A 21 10.68 -9.38 -18.13
CA GLU A 21 10.02 -8.31 -17.37
C GLU A 21 8.62 -8.72 -16.87
N ASN A 22 8.07 -9.85 -17.31
CA ASN A 22 6.73 -10.29 -16.93
C ASN A 22 6.72 -11.78 -16.63
N LEU A 23 6.35 -12.10 -15.39
CA LEU A 23 5.80 -13.40 -15.03
C LEU A 23 4.39 -13.49 -15.61
N ASP A 24 4.21 -14.24 -16.71
CA ASP A 24 2.89 -14.44 -17.31
C ASP A 24 1.91 -14.97 -16.24
N GLY A 25 0.82 -14.22 -16.03
CA GLY A 25 -0.19 -14.56 -15.02
C GLY A 25 0.02 -13.99 -13.62
N PHE A 26 1.18 -13.43 -13.29
CA PHE A 26 1.42 -12.75 -12.02
C PHE A 26 1.27 -11.23 -12.17
N LYS A 27 0.41 -10.64 -11.36
CA LYS A 27 0.00 -9.23 -11.45
C LYS A 27 0.33 -8.48 -10.16
N LEU A 28 1.58 -8.08 -10.01
CA LEU A 28 1.96 -7.22 -8.88
C LEU A 28 1.43 -5.80 -9.07
N LEU A 29 0.63 -5.33 -8.13
CA LEU A 29 0.01 -4.00 -8.14
C LEU A 29 0.28 -3.26 -6.82
N PRO A 30 1.00 -2.11 -6.86
CA PRO A 30 1.74 -1.56 -8.00
C PRO A 30 2.90 -2.45 -8.45
N SER A 31 3.37 -2.25 -9.67
CA SER A 31 4.58 -2.93 -10.16
C SER A 31 5.76 -2.64 -9.26
N VAL A 32 6.57 -3.64 -8.99
CA VAL A 32 7.81 -3.50 -8.22
C VAL A 32 8.91 -2.85 -9.06
N GLN A 33 9.93 -2.24 -8.41
CA GLN A 33 11.00 -1.53 -9.11
C GLN A 33 11.94 -2.46 -9.87
N GLU A 34 12.33 -3.57 -9.26
CA GLU A 34 13.22 -4.57 -9.87
C GLU A 34 12.65 -5.96 -9.59
N LEU A 35 12.57 -6.79 -10.62
CA LEU A 35 12.13 -8.18 -10.54
C LEU A 35 13.01 -9.04 -11.43
N GLU A 36 13.58 -10.10 -10.85
CA GLU A 36 14.30 -11.15 -11.56
C GLU A 36 13.56 -12.48 -11.35
N TYR A 37 13.24 -13.16 -12.44
CA TYR A 37 12.58 -14.46 -12.42
C TYR A 37 13.54 -15.54 -12.90
N ASN A 38 13.65 -16.64 -12.15
CA ASN A 38 14.58 -17.73 -12.47
C ASN A 38 13.98 -18.81 -13.38
N ASN A 39 12.81 -18.58 -13.98
CA ASN A 39 12.08 -19.54 -14.82
C ASN A 39 11.82 -20.89 -14.13
N ASP A 40 11.67 -20.90 -12.80
CA ASP A 40 11.38 -22.11 -12.00
C ASP A 40 10.44 -21.74 -10.85
N PHE A 41 9.85 -22.77 -10.25
CA PHE A 41 8.91 -22.64 -9.14
C PHE A 41 9.46 -23.26 -7.87
N SER A 42 9.06 -22.72 -6.73
CA SER A 42 9.45 -23.24 -5.41
C SER A 42 8.77 -24.57 -5.10
N ASN A 43 9.27 -25.27 -4.06
CA ASN A 43 8.62 -26.43 -3.46
C ASN A 43 7.83 -26.06 -2.18
N LEU A 44 7.66 -24.77 -1.91
CA LEU A 44 7.07 -24.29 -0.68
C LEU A 44 5.58 -24.57 -0.63
N ASN A 45 5.12 -25.08 0.51
CA ASN A 45 3.70 -25.14 0.82
C ASN A 45 3.28 -23.81 1.46
N PHE A 46 2.69 -22.92 0.66
CA PHE A 46 2.27 -21.58 1.09
C PHE A 46 0.89 -21.59 1.81
N GLU A 47 0.19 -22.71 1.88
CA GLU A 47 -1.03 -22.85 2.69
C GLU A 47 -0.70 -22.92 4.18
N ASN A 48 0.53 -23.31 4.51
CA ASN A 48 1.01 -23.48 5.88
C ASN A 48 2.39 -22.80 6.02
N ILE A 49 2.42 -21.51 6.27
CA ILE A 49 3.67 -20.77 6.40
C ILE A 49 3.97 -20.44 7.87
N LYS A 50 5.24 -20.57 8.25
CA LYS A 50 5.76 -20.16 9.56
C LYS A 50 6.64 -18.93 9.40
N PHE A 51 6.40 -17.92 10.22
CA PHE A 51 7.28 -16.75 10.30
C PHE A 51 8.48 -17.02 11.22
N ALA A 52 9.67 -16.68 10.75
CA ALA A 52 10.89 -16.77 11.51
C ALA A 52 11.63 -15.43 11.46
N HIS A 53 11.81 -14.79 12.61
CA HIS A 53 12.59 -13.57 12.72
C HIS A 53 14.05 -13.90 13.04
N SER A 54 15.01 -13.20 12.42
CA SER A 54 16.44 -13.42 12.62
C SER A 54 16.94 -13.22 14.07
N THR A 55 16.16 -12.54 14.91
CA THR A 55 16.50 -12.22 16.32
C THR A 55 15.67 -13.00 17.35
N ASN A 56 15.13 -14.17 17.01
CA ASN A 56 14.30 -15.01 17.89
C ASN A 56 12.96 -14.38 18.34
N ASN A 57 12.55 -13.25 17.83
CA ASN A 57 11.21 -12.70 18.06
C ASN A 57 10.24 -13.33 17.06
N THR A 58 9.24 -14.07 17.54
CA THR A 58 8.28 -14.82 16.71
C THR A 58 7.04 -14.00 16.34
N GLU A 59 6.92 -12.78 16.86
CA GLU A 59 5.80 -11.90 16.55
C GLU A 59 6.18 -10.95 15.41
N LEU A 60 5.29 -10.85 14.42
CA LEU A 60 5.42 -9.85 13.36
C LEU A 60 5.13 -8.46 13.96
N PRO A 61 5.99 -7.46 13.72
CA PRO A 61 5.75 -6.09 14.21
C PRO A 61 4.67 -5.36 13.38
N ILE A 62 3.95 -6.05 12.53
CA ILE A 62 2.98 -5.53 11.58
C ILE A 62 1.69 -6.35 11.63
N ARG A 63 0.57 -5.73 11.26
CA ARG A 63 -0.72 -6.41 11.16
C ARG A 63 -1.02 -6.77 9.70
N LEU A 64 -1.39 -8.03 9.50
CA LEU A 64 -1.73 -8.62 8.19
C LEU A 64 -3.10 -9.32 8.23
N ASP A 65 -3.94 -9.00 9.20
CA ASP A 65 -5.26 -9.60 9.40
C ASP A 65 -6.24 -9.38 8.24
N PHE A 66 -5.92 -8.48 7.34
CA PHE A 66 -6.69 -8.18 6.13
C PHE A 66 -6.17 -8.92 4.87
N THR A 67 -5.04 -9.61 4.96
CA THR A 67 -4.57 -10.51 3.89
C THR A 67 -5.29 -11.84 3.98
N ASN A 68 -5.56 -12.48 2.85
CA ASN A 68 -6.35 -13.70 2.81
C ASN A 68 -5.50 -14.97 2.71
N HIS A 69 -4.18 -14.83 2.51
CA HIS A 69 -3.32 -15.92 2.09
C HIS A 69 -2.12 -16.15 3.00
N ILE A 70 -1.83 -15.23 3.91
CA ILE A 70 -0.69 -15.32 4.81
C ILE A 70 -1.18 -15.54 6.24
N GLU A 71 -1.04 -16.77 6.74
CA GLU A 71 -1.34 -17.12 8.11
C GLU A 71 -0.09 -17.67 8.81
N ASN A 72 0.08 -17.30 10.08
CA ASN A 72 1.21 -17.81 10.87
C ASN A 72 0.90 -19.21 11.43
N ASN A 73 1.42 -20.25 10.82
CA ASN A 73 1.33 -21.62 11.30
C ASN A 73 2.66 -22.06 11.93
N LYS A 74 2.70 -22.13 13.26
CA LYS A 74 3.90 -22.52 14.03
C LYS A 74 4.38 -23.96 13.77
N GLN A 75 3.56 -24.83 13.18
CA GLN A 75 3.86 -26.23 12.89
C GLN A 75 4.35 -26.45 11.45
N SER A 76 4.36 -25.41 10.62
CA SER A 76 4.78 -25.51 9.23
C SER A 76 6.27 -25.79 9.08
N GLU A 77 6.64 -26.55 8.06
CA GLU A 77 8.02 -26.73 7.60
C GLU A 77 8.46 -25.58 6.67
N SER A 78 7.49 -24.90 6.02
CA SER A 78 7.76 -23.75 5.17
C SER A 78 7.96 -22.50 6.02
N THR A 79 9.09 -21.80 5.87
CA THR A 79 9.43 -20.62 6.67
C THR A 79 9.61 -19.39 5.80
N ILE A 80 9.14 -18.25 6.34
CA ILE A 80 9.53 -16.92 5.87
C ILE A 80 10.52 -16.36 6.90
N ASP A 81 11.77 -16.20 6.47
CA ASP A 81 12.76 -15.49 7.25
C ASP A 81 12.64 -14.00 6.93
N TYR A 82 12.47 -13.17 7.94
CA TYR A 82 12.39 -11.73 7.77
C TYR A 82 13.29 -10.98 8.75
N SER A 83 13.75 -9.82 8.34
CA SER A 83 14.51 -8.90 9.19
C SER A 83 14.30 -7.45 8.77
N ILE A 84 14.52 -6.53 9.71
CA ILE A 84 14.59 -5.10 9.45
C ILE A 84 16.05 -4.69 9.57
N ASP A 85 16.60 -4.09 8.50
CA ASP A 85 17.94 -3.57 8.43
C ASP A 85 17.92 -2.10 8.00
N SER A 86 18.03 -1.21 8.96
CA SER A 86 18.04 0.23 8.70
C SER A 86 19.27 0.70 7.90
N SER A 87 20.30 -0.12 7.76
CA SER A 87 21.47 0.15 6.94
C SER A 87 21.28 -0.23 5.46
N LEU A 88 20.20 -0.96 5.14
CA LEU A 88 19.89 -1.38 3.77
C LEU A 88 19.92 -0.17 2.82
N ASN A 89 20.67 -0.28 1.71
CA ASN A 89 20.81 0.79 0.72
C ASN A 89 19.55 0.91 -0.16
N LEU A 90 18.43 1.23 0.46
CA LEU A 90 17.14 1.51 -0.15
C LEU A 90 16.52 2.77 0.46
N ASN A 91 15.54 3.34 -0.22
CA ASN A 91 14.69 4.39 0.34
C ASN A 91 13.86 3.85 1.52
N GLN A 92 13.28 4.74 2.31
CA GLN A 92 12.26 4.37 3.30
C GLN A 92 11.14 3.57 2.63
N GLU A 93 10.51 2.66 3.38
CA GLU A 93 9.51 1.71 2.89
C GLU A 93 10.07 0.68 1.88
N GLY A 94 11.39 0.67 1.64
CA GLY A 94 12.04 -0.26 0.71
C GLY A 94 12.29 -1.63 1.31
N TYR A 95 12.33 -2.65 0.46
CA TYR A 95 12.59 -4.04 0.85
C TYR A 95 13.20 -4.85 -0.29
N THR A 96 13.74 -6.01 0.08
CA THR A 96 14.05 -7.12 -0.83
C THR A 96 13.22 -8.34 -0.43
N LEU A 97 12.69 -9.05 -1.41
CA LEU A 97 11.96 -10.32 -1.24
C LEU A 97 12.57 -11.34 -2.18
N ASN A 98 13.10 -12.43 -1.63
CA ASN A 98 13.68 -13.52 -2.39
C ASN A 98 12.93 -14.81 -2.12
N ILE A 99 12.43 -15.45 -3.18
CA ILE A 99 11.80 -16.77 -3.16
C ILE A 99 12.73 -17.73 -3.89
N THR A 100 13.23 -18.71 -3.17
CA THR A 100 14.08 -19.78 -3.68
C THR A 100 13.32 -21.10 -3.65
N LYS A 101 13.99 -22.21 -4.01
CA LYS A 101 13.35 -23.53 -4.07
C LYS A 101 12.63 -23.92 -2.77
N ASN A 102 13.21 -23.60 -1.60
CA ASN A 102 12.71 -24.08 -0.31
C ASN A 102 12.64 -22.96 0.76
N LYS A 103 12.81 -21.70 0.37
CA LYS A 103 12.90 -20.61 1.34
C LYS A 103 12.37 -19.29 0.79
N ILE A 104 11.66 -18.53 1.64
CA ILE A 104 11.32 -17.13 1.43
C ILE A 104 12.15 -16.29 2.40
N SER A 105 12.78 -15.23 1.89
CA SER A 105 13.58 -14.30 2.69
C SER A 105 13.18 -12.86 2.38
N ILE A 106 12.94 -12.07 3.44
CA ILE A 106 12.59 -10.66 3.36
C ILE A 106 13.60 -9.86 4.19
N VAL A 107 14.17 -8.83 3.59
CA VAL A 107 14.94 -7.82 4.30
C VAL A 107 14.34 -6.46 3.98
N ALA A 108 13.87 -5.75 4.99
CA ALA A 108 13.22 -4.46 4.84
C ALA A 108 14.04 -3.34 5.48
N LYS A 109 13.93 -2.13 4.94
CA LYS A 109 14.57 -0.93 5.47
C LYS A 109 13.98 -0.52 6.82
N ASP A 110 12.67 -0.69 6.97
CA ASP A 110 11.86 -0.31 8.13
C ASP A 110 10.60 -1.18 8.21
N GLU A 111 9.76 -0.97 9.24
CA GLU A 111 8.52 -1.72 9.45
C GLU A 111 7.53 -1.57 8.30
N LYS A 112 7.45 -0.38 7.68
CA LYS A 112 6.57 -0.16 6.53
C LYS A 112 7.06 -0.91 5.30
N GLY A 113 8.37 -0.95 5.07
CA GLY A 113 8.99 -1.78 4.03
C GLY A 113 8.68 -3.26 4.24
N LEU A 114 8.74 -3.74 5.50
CA LEU A 114 8.36 -5.11 5.85
C LEU A 114 6.88 -5.38 5.54
N PHE A 115 5.99 -4.46 5.92
CA PHE A 115 4.58 -4.54 5.60
C PHE A 115 4.33 -4.67 4.09
N TYR A 116 4.96 -3.81 3.27
CA TYR A 116 4.80 -3.86 1.81
C TYR A 116 5.44 -5.08 1.15
N ALA A 117 6.49 -5.65 1.75
CA ALA A 117 7.06 -6.92 1.31
C ALA A 117 6.05 -8.07 1.46
N PHE A 118 5.35 -8.11 2.61
CA PHE A 118 4.31 -9.11 2.83
C PHE A 118 3.09 -8.91 1.92
N ILE A 119 2.70 -7.66 1.61
CA ILE A 119 1.66 -7.40 0.61
C ILE A 119 2.07 -7.95 -0.77
N THR A 120 3.32 -7.74 -1.18
CA THR A 120 3.81 -8.31 -2.44
C THR A 120 3.81 -9.83 -2.43
N LEU A 121 4.21 -10.44 -1.31
CA LEU A 121 4.16 -11.89 -1.16
C LEU A 121 2.71 -12.42 -1.20
N ASP A 122 1.75 -11.73 -0.56
CA ASP A 122 0.33 -12.09 -0.58
C ASP A 122 -0.23 -12.09 -2.01
N GLN A 123 0.13 -11.08 -2.81
CA GLN A 123 -0.25 -11.02 -4.24
C GLN A 123 0.35 -12.19 -5.04
N LEU A 124 1.61 -12.56 -4.81
CA LEU A 124 2.22 -13.73 -5.46
C LEU A 124 1.55 -15.04 -5.04
N ILE A 125 1.14 -15.17 -3.79
CA ILE A 125 0.41 -16.33 -3.30
C ILE A 125 -0.99 -16.39 -3.91
N GLU A 126 -1.70 -15.26 -4.00
CA GLU A 126 -3.01 -15.16 -4.63
C GLU A 126 -2.96 -15.62 -6.09
N ASP A 127 -2.05 -15.05 -6.87
CA ASP A 127 -1.86 -15.43 -8.28
C ASP A 127 -1.43 -16.91 -8.45
N SER A 128 -0.60 -17.43 -7.55
CA SER A 128 -0.20 -18.84 -7.55
C SER A 128 -1.40 -19.77 -7.32
N LYS A 129 -2.27 -19.42 -6.37
CA LYS A 129 -3.50 -20.18 -6.07
C LYS A 129 -4.48 -20.12 -7.25
N ASP A 130 -4.70 -18.95 -7.81
CA ASP A 130 -5.62 -18.76 -8.93
C ASP A 130 -5.20 -19.56 -10.16
N GLN A 131 -3.90 -19.70 -10.39
CA GLN A 131 -3.34 -20.47 -11.48
C GLN A 131 -3.10 -21.94 -11.15
N ASN A 132 -3.28 -22.35 -9.89
CA ASN A 132 -2.96 -23.68 -9.37
C ASN A 132 -1.51 -24.12 -9.66
N ILE A 133 -0.57 -23.21 -9.40
CA ILE A 133 0.87 -23.44 -9.54
C ILE A 133 1.60 -23.03 -8.26
N ASN A 134 2.84 -23.49 -8.09
CA ASN A 134 3.68 -23.09 -6.97
C ASN A 134 4.15 -21.64 -7.08
N LEU A 135 4.65 -21.08 -5.98
CA LEU A 135 5.26 -19.75 -5.97
C LEU A 135 6.44 -19.68 -6.93
N PRO A 136 6.54 -18.65 -7.76
CA PRO A 136 7.68 -18.47 -8.67
C PRO A 136 8.95 -18.18 -7.87
N MET A 137 10.09 -18.68 -8.33
CA MET A 137 11.38 -18.32 -7.77
C MET A 137 11.79 -16.95 -8.31
N VAL A 138 11.72 -15.94 -7.45
CA VAL A 138 11.95 -14.53 -7.81
C VAL A 138 12.92 -13.85 -6.85
N SER A 139 13.63 -12.85 -7.35
CA SER A 139 14.31 -11.83 -6.56
C SER A 139 13.65 -10.48 -6.86
N ILE A 140 13.07 -9.88 -5.85
CA ILE A 140 12.39 -8.59 -5.94
C ILE A 140 13.14 -7.58 -5.07
N LYS A 141 13.32 -6.38 -5.63
CA LYS A 141 13.74 -5.20 -4.89
C LYS A 141 12.75 -4.09 -5.18
N ASP A 142 12.15 -3.54 -4.13
CA ASP A 142 11.10 -2.57 -4.27
C ASP A 142 11.22 -1.44 -3.25
N TYR A 143 10.79 -0.27 -3.66
CA TYR A 143 10.70 0.95 -2.87
C TYR A 143 9.77 1.95 -3.55
N PRO A 144 9.09 2.82 -2.80
CA PRO A 144 8.15 3.74 -3.42
C PRO A 144 8.86 4.85 -4.20
N SER A 145 8.36 5.16 -5.38
CA SER A 145 8.77 6.33 -6.16
C SER A 145 8.21 7.63 -5.58
N LEU A 146 7.03 7.56 -4.93
CA LEU A 146 6.37 8.67 -4.24
C LEU A 146 6.25 8.36 -2.75
N LYS A 147 6.72 9.25 -1.90
CA LYS A 147 6.62 9.10 -0.43
C LYS A 147 5.18 9.15 0.06
N PHE A 148 4.34 9.96 -0.55
CA PHE A 148 2.93 10.09 -0.21
C PHE A 148 2.08 9.70 -1.42
N ARG A 149 1.25 8.69 -1.25
CA ARG A 149 0.42 8.06 -2.29
C ARG A 149 -1.05 8.07 -1.85
N PRO A 150 -1.68 9.25 -1.81
CA PRO A 150 -3.03 9.38 -1.31
C PRO A 150 -4.06 9.11 -2.40
N ILE A 151 -5.26 8.75 -1.95
CA ILE A 151 -6.49 8.94 -2.70
C ILE A 151 -7.32 10.05 -2.06
N HIS A 152 -8.20 10.67 -2.83
CA HIS A 152 -9.17 11.65 -2.34
C HIS A 152 -10.55 11.02 -2.28
N ILE A 153 -11.22 11.15 -1.14
CA ILE A 153 -12.59 10.70 -0.92
C ILE A 153 -13.45 11.92 -0.61
N ASP A 154 -14.47 12.14 -1.40
CA ASP A 154 -15.48 13.16 -1.19
C ASP A 154 -16.73 12.52 -0.59
N VAL A 155 -17.01 12.79 0.68
CA VAL A 155 -18.18 12.27 1.40
C VAL A 155 -19.31 13.30 1.53
N LYS A 156 -19.13 14.52 1.05
CA LYS A 156 -20.10 15.62 1.20
C LYS A 156 -21.42 15.37 0.47
N HIS A 157 -21.38 14.77 -0.71
CA HIS A 157 -22.56 14.54 -1.53
C HIS A 157 -23.15 13.14 -1.35
N HIS A 158 -22.30 12.17 -1.04
CA HIS A 158 -22.70 10.78 -0.87
C HIS A 158 -21.86 10.11 0.20
N MET A 159 -22.52 9.61 1.22
CA MET A 159 -21.86 8.87 2.29
C MET A 159 -22.25 7.40 2.22
N GLU A 160 -21.25 6.55 2.14
CA GLU A 160 -21.42 5.10 2.12
C GLU A 160 -21.74 4.55 3.51
N LYS A 161 -22.09 3.27 3.55
CA LYS A 161 -22.22 2.56 4.82
C LYS A 161 -20.87 2.53 5.54
N LYS A 162 -20.88 2.56 6.86
CA LYS A 162 -19.65 2.53 7.68
C LYS A 162 -18.71 1.40 7.31
N SER A 163 -19.22 0.19 7.06
CA SER A 163 -18.42 -0.98 6.68
C SER A 163 -17.68 -0.81 5.35
N TYR A 164 -18.20 0.01 4.44
CA TYR A 164 -17.53 0.29 3.17
C TYR A 164 -16.16 0.92 3.38
N TYR A 165 -16.04 1.86 4.32
CA TYR A 165 -14.78 2.57 4.55
C TYR A 165 -13.69 1.66 5.11
N PHE A 166 -14.03 0.72 5.99
CA PHE A 166 -13.09 -0.28 6.49
C PHE A 166 -12.61 -1.20 5.37
N ASN A 167 -13.52 -1.73 4.56
CA ASN A 167 -13.18 -2.55 3.40
C ASN A 167 -12.33 -1.77 2.37
N LEU A 168 -12.64 -0.49 2.15
CA LEU A 168 -11.86 0.37 1.26
C LEU A 168 -10.42 0.51 1.76
N ILE A 169 -10.22 0.71 3.07
CA ILE A 169 -8.89 0.80 3.67
C ILE A 169 -8.09 -0.49 3.43
N ASP A 170 -8.70 -1.67 3.61
CA ASP A 170 -8.04 -2.95 3.34
C ASP A 170 -7.64 -3.08 1.87
N HIS A 171 -8.51 -2.71 0.94
CA HIS A 171 -8.19 -2.71 -0.49
C HIS A 171 -7.05 -1.74 -0.84
N LEU A 172 -7.05 -0.55 -0.25
CA LEU A 172 -6.01 0.45 -0.48
C LEU A 172 -4.65 0.01 0.08
N ALA A 173 -4.65 -0.63 1.25
CA ALA A 173 -3.45 -1.21 1.86
C ALA A 173 -2.82 -2.26 0.94
N LYS A 174 -3.62 -3.15 0.35
CA LYS A 174 -3.17 -4.14 -0.65
C LYS A 174 -2.56 -3.51 -1.90
N GLN A 175 -2.90 -2.28 -2.21
CA GLN A 175 -2.33 -1.50 -3.32
C GLN A 175 -1.20 -0.55 -2.88
N LYS A 176 -0.70 -0.71 -1.67
CA LYS A 176 0.39 0.11 -1.08
C LYS A 176 0.08 1.62 -1.07
N ILE A 177 -1.19 2.01 -1.06
CA ILE A 177 -1.64 3.37 -0.79
C ILE A 177 -1.38 3.69 0.68
N ASN A 178 -0.86 4.89 0.97
CA ASN A 178 -0.49 5.27 2.33
C ASN A 178 -1.16 6.56 2.83
N GLY A 179 -2.15 7.05 2.10
CA GLY A 179 -2.89 8.24 2.51
C GLY A 179 -4.32 8.26 1.97
N ILE A 180 -5.20 8.86 2.74
CA ILE A 180 -6.57 9.20 2.31
C ILE A 180 -6.78 10.67 2.65
N ILE A 181 -7.18 11.47 1.67
CA ILE A 181 -7.62 12.85 1.86
C ILE A 181 -9.14 12.82 1.87
N VAL A 182 -9.77 13.22 2.98
CA VAL A 182 -11.23 13.16 3.14
C VAL A 182 -11.83 14.56 3.15
N GLU A 183 -12.71 14.82 2.20
CA GLU A 183 -13.49 16.05 2.11
C GLU A 183 -14.83 15.85 2.83
N PHE A 184 -14.92 16.33 4.10
CA PHE A 184 -16.07 16.09 4.97
C PHE A 184 -17.21 17.08 4.75
N GLU A 185 -16.89 18.36 4.60
CA GLU A 185 -17.83 19.48 4.71
C GLU A 185 -18.77 19.34 5.92
N ASP A 186 -20.05 19.09 5.72
CA ASP A 186 -21.05 18.92 6.79
C ASP A 186 -21.21 17.47 7.30
N LYS A 187 -20.37 16.52 6.85
CA LYS A 187 -20.45 15.10 7.25
C LYS A 187 -19.66 14.73 8.51
N LEU A 188 -19.15 15.73 9.21
CA LEU A 188 -18.55 15.61 10.54
C LEU A 188 -19.47 16.27 11.58
N LYS A 189 -19.71 15.62 12.72
CA LYS A 189 -20.39 16.24 13.87
C LYS A 189 -19.40 17.15 14.59
N TYR A 190 -19.50 18.45 14.32
CA TYR A 190 -18.64 19.46 14.93
C TYR A 190 -19.11 19.76 16.36
N GLU A 191 -18.26 19.56 17.37
CA GLU A 191 -18.59 19.84 18.78
C GLU A 191 -18.80 21.34 19.03
N LEU A 192 -17.90 22.20 18.53
CA LEU A 192 -17.95 23.64 18.73
C LEU A 192 -18.94 24.34 17.80
N ARG A 193 -19.39 23.69 16.76
CA ARG A 193 -20.29 24.23 15.73
C ARG A 193 -21.32 23.19 15.29
N PRO A 194 -22.17 22.71 16.21
CA PRO A 194 -23.07 21.60 15.91
C PRO A 194 -24.06 21.90 14.78
N GLU A 195 -24.35 23.20 14.53
CA GLU A 195 -25.20 23.61 13.42
C GLU A 195 -24.62 23.35 12.03
N VAL A 196 -23.30 23.16 11.92
CA VAL A 196 -22.62 22.90 10.64
C VAL A 196 -22.82 21.46 10.20
N GLY A 197 -22.85 20.52 11.14
CA GLY A 197 -22.99 19.09 10.84
C GLY A 197 -24.40 18.75 10.32
N ALA A 198 -24.44 17.99 9.22
CA ALA A 198 -25.69 17.44 8.69
C ALA A 198 -26.31 16.42 9.67
N PRO A 199 -27.63 16.13 9.56
CA PRO A 199 -28.27 15.14 10.43
C PRO A 199 -27.66 13.74 10.34
N ASP A 200 -27.12 13.37 9.18
CA ASP A 200 -26.46 12.09 8.89
C ASP A 200 -24.94 12.12 9.12
N ALA A 201 -24.39 13.23 9.62
CA ALA A 201 -22.97 13.37 9.89
C ALA A 201 -22.47 12.32 10.88
N LEU A 202 -21.25 11.82 10.65
CA LEU A 202 -20.57 10.86 11.51
C LEU A 202 -19.89 11.56 12.69
N SER A 203 -19.84 10.89 13.83
CA SER A 203 -19.22 11.42 15.04
C SER A 203 -17.69 11.46 14.93
N ILE A 204 -17.05 12.26 15.76
CA ILE A 204 -15.58 12.34 15.85
C ILE A 204 -15.01 10.99 16.27
N GLU A 205 -15.65 10.28 17.20
CA GLU A 205 -15.21 8.97 17.69
C GLU A 205 -15.16 7.94 16.54
N TRP A 206 -16.14 7.97 15.65
CA TRP A 206 -16.13 7.07 14.50
C TRP A 206 -14.97 7.38 13.53
N TRP A 207 -14.67 8.66 13.31
CA TRP A 207 -13.53 9.05 12.48
C TRP A 207 -12.19 8.70 13.14
N ILE A 208 -12.11 8.75 14.47
CA ILE A 208 -10.95 8.27 15.24
C ILE A 208 -10.79 6.76 15.03
N GLU A 209 -11.83 5.96 15.25
CA GLU A 209 -11.83 4.51 15.03
C GLU A 209 -11.34 4.15 13.62
N LEU A 210 -11.88 4.82 12.59
CA LEU A 210 -11.46 4.60 11.21
C LEU A 210 -10.00 5.01 10.98
N SER A 211 -9.54 6.08 11.62
CA SER A 211 -8.16 6.56 11.50
C SER A 211 -7.16 5.60 12.16
N GLU A 212 -7.50 5.03 13.30
CA GLU A 212 -6.71 4.01 13.98
C GLU A 212 -6.62 2.74 13.13
N TYR A 213 -7.76 2.29 12.59
CA TYR A 213 -7.81 1.15 11.68
C TYR A 213 -6.94 1.35 10.43
N ALA A 214 -6.97 2.55 9.85
CA ALA A 214 -6.15 2.90 8.69
C ALA A 214 -4.66 2.96 9.06
N PHE A 215 -4.33 3.53 10.23
CA PHE A 215 -2.96 3.66 10.70
C PHE A 215 -2.29 2.30 10.89
N GLU A 216 -2.99 1.30 11.41
CA GLU A 216 -2.51 -0.07 11.54
C GLU A 216 -2.18 -0.72 10.18
N ARG A 217 -2.69 -0.15 9.08
CA ARG A 217 -2.46 -0.55 7.68
C ARG A 217 -1.52 0.40 6.93
N ASN A 218 -0.77 1.22 7.68
CA ASN A 218 0.15 2.23 7.16
C ASN A 218 -0.53 3.32 6.30
N ILE A 219 -1.83 3.55 6.50
CA ILE A 219 -2.59 4.59 5.80
C ILE A 219 -2.90 5.73 6.77
N MET A 220 -2.58 6.96 6.37
CA MET A 220 -2.89 8.18 7.12
C MET A 220 -4.15 8.82 6.57
N ILE A 221 -5.14 9.08 7.42
CA ILE A 221 -6.32 9.87 7.05
C ILE A 221 -6.03 11.35 7.30
N ASN A 222 -6.19 12.16 6.26
CA ASN A 222 -5.96 13.59 6.27
C ASN A 222 -7.28 14.32 6.00
N PRO A 223 -7.77 15.16 6.92
CA PRO A 223 -8.94 15.96 6.68
C PRO A 223 -8.65 17.07 5.66
N LEU A 224 -9.53 17.23 4.67
CA LEU A 224 -9.55 18.39 3.81
C LEU A 224 -10.56 19.40 4.36
N VAL A 225 -10.04 20.55 4.81
CA VAL A 225 -10.85 21.67 5.24
C VAL A 225 -10.86 22.74 4.14
N GLN A 226 -12.05 23.00 3.60
CA GLN A 226 -12.25 24.00 2.57
C GLN A 226 -12.06 25.40 3.14
N GLY A 227 -11.38 26.28 2.40
CA GLY A 227 -11.01 27.63 2.81
C GLY A 227 -11.67 28.71 1.96
N LEU A 228 -10.97 29.21 0.94
CA LEU A 228 -11.44 30.33 0.10
C LEU A 228 -12.64 29.96 -0.79
N GLY A 229 -12.76 28.71 -1.20
CA GLY A 229 -13.90 28.17 -1.95
C GLY A 229 -14.64 27.11 -1.16
N HIS A 230 -15.80 26.67 -1.66
CA HIS A 230 -16.60 25.58 -1.10
C HIS A 230 -16.98 25.71 0.38
N ALA A 231 -17.01 26.95 0.91
CA ALA A 231 -17.34 27.24 2.30
C ALA A 231 -18.87 27.36 2.56
N SER A 232 -19.72 27.02 1.59
CA SER A 232 -21.17 27.15 1.69
C SER A 232 -21.75 26.35 2.86
N PHE A 233 -21.18 25.19 3.19
CA PHE A 233 -21.61 24.36 4.30
C PHE A 233 -21.49 25.08 5.66
N ILE A 234 -20.56 26.02 5.81
CA ILE A 234 -20.43 26.90 6.99
C ILE A 234 -21.27 28.16 6.83
N LEU A 235 -21.15 28.81 5.65
CA LEU A 235 -21.70 30.14 5.43
C LEU A 235 -23.23 30.17 5.23
N LYS A 236 -23.88 29.02 4.93
CA LYS A 236 -25.34 28.92 4.83
C LYS A 236 -26.07 29.22 6.16
N HIS A 237 -25.40 29.03 7.29
CA HIS A 237 -25.98 29.22 8.62
C HIS A 237 -26.04 30.72 9.00
N GLU A 238 -27.19 31.19 9.52
CA GLU A 238 -27.39 32.60 9.90
C GLU A 238 -26.40 33.08 10.98
N LYS A 239 -25.98 32.22 11.90
CA LYS A 239 -24.93 32.52 12.88
C LYS A 239 -23.62 32.95 12.25
N ASN A 240 -23.33 32.46 11.04
CA ASN A 240 -22.08 32.71 10.30
C ASN A 240 -22.24 33.78 9.20
N LYS A 241 -23.39 34.45 9.13
CA LYS A 241 -23.71 35.48 8.13
C LYS A 241 -22.68 36.60 8.06
N HIS A 242 -22.11 36.96 9.21
CA HIS A 242 -21.09 38.01 9.32
C HIS A 242 -19.76 37.67 8.65
N LEU A 243 -19.53 36.38 8.31
CA LEU A 243 -18.34 35.90 7.61
C LEU A 243 -18.50 35.90 6.08
N ARG A 244 -19.69 36.22 5.56
CA ARG A 244 -19.95 36.28 4.12
C ARG A 244 -19.39 37.58 3.53
N ASP A 245 -18.81 37.50 2.35
CA ASP A 245 -18.40 38.71 1.59
C ASP A 245 -19.58 39.64 1.32
N VAL A 246 -20.75 39.05 1.03
CA VAL A 246 -22.01 39.75 0.85
C VAL A 246 -23.02 39.21 1.88
N PRO A 247 -23.10 39.82 3.09
CA PRO A 247 -23.90 39.26 4.20
C PRO A 247 -25.37 39.04 3.90
N ASN A 248 -25.97 39.89 3.00
CA ASN A 248 -27.40 39.82 2.66
C ASN A 248 -27.69 38.96 1.42
N MET A 249 -26.69 38.31 0.83
CA MET A 249 -26.89 37.42 -0.29
C MET A 249 -27.60 36.13 0.17
N ALA A 250 -28.67 35.76 -0.52
CA ALA A 250 -29.34 34.48 -0.27
C ALA A 250 -28.38 33.33 -0.70
N MET A 251 -28.02 32.49 0.25
CA MET A 251 -27.25 31.29 -0.04
C MET A 251 -28.19 30.25 -0.68
N ARG A 252 -27.81 29.73 -1.83
CA ARG A 252 -28.53 28.59 -2.42
C ARG A 252 -28.30 27.37 -1.51
N ASN A 253 -29.38 26.74 -1.09
CA ASN A 253 -29.30 25.42 -0.49
C ASN A 253 -28.84 24.45 -1.59
N GLY A 254 -27.64 23.88 -1.43
CA GLY A 254 -27.09 22.87 -2.32
C GLY A 254 -27.79 21.54 -2.14
#